data_43883a30c1cca9513d3c663ee1f452be
#
_entry.id   43883a30c1cca9513d3c663ee1f452be
#
_cell.length_a   1.000
_cell.length_b   1.000
_cell.length_c   1.000
_cell.angle_alpha   90.00
_cell.angle_beta   90.00
_cell.angle_gamma   90.00
#
_symmetry.space_group_name_H-M   'P 1'
#
loop_
_entity.id
_entity.type
_entity.pdbx_description
1 polymer ?
#
loop_
_entity_poly.entity_id
_entity_poly.type
_entity_poly.pdbx_seq_one_letter_code
_entity_poly.pdbx_strand_id
1 'polypeptide(L)'
;MKTLLIIFILFCSGCSKSSKKSADQSMMTSAKETTAEKTFSDTGKDSIANNTTGENSTDLGYIKYGRGNVPDDIKYSGSVVAKAEWKDRLGSNILFITETNENSNEDTRSKELFGYHYITDNSGNTQLWKINDFVKDCPVDLTLEYIDRSLAITDLDKNGMGESIFLYKMSCKGDVSADDMKLIMHEDKNKYAIRGSMDLKMNGQELEKGSMKTDPSFDKAPPEFLEYARKQWNIFKTENVGN
;
A
#
# COMPACT_ATOMS: atom_id res chain seq x y z
N MET A 1 -4.46 -22.25 53.28
CA MET A 1 -5.23 -21.50 54.30
C MET A 1 -5.20 -20.03 53.90
N LYS A 2 -6.40 -19.44 53.83
CA LYS A 2 -6.72 -17.97 53.84
C LYS A 2 -6.39 -17.25 52.54
N THR A 3 -7.18 -16.41 51.94
CA THR A 3 -8.62 -16.07 52.11
C THR A 3 -8.98 -15.23 50.86
N LEU A 4 -10.14 -15.58 50.32
CA LEU A 4 -10.93 -14.88 49.28
C LEU A 4 -11.27 -13.45 49.74
N LEU A 5 -11.16 -12.46 48.85
CA LEU A 5 -11.91 -11.22 49.00
C LEU A 5 -12.54 -10.81 47.67
N ILE A 6 -13.83 -11.02 47.61
CA ILE A 6 -14.76 -10.52 46.60
C ILE A 6 -15.22 -9.14 47.05
N ILE A 7 -15.11 -8.14 46.18
CA ILE A 7 -15.86 -6.88 46.37
C ILE A 7 -16.73 -6.68 45.13
N PHE A 8 -18.03 -6.84 45.35
CA PHE A 8 -19.13 -6.33 44.52
C PHE A 8 -19.35 -4.86 44.81
N ILE A 9 -19.46 -4.04 43.81
CA ILE A 9 -20.22 -2.79 43.92
C ILE A 9 -21.14 -2.66 42.73
N LEU A 10 -22.42 -2.56 43.08
CA LEU A 10 -23.59 -2.40 42.22
C LEU A 10 -23.89 -0.92 41.91
N PHE A 11 -24.53 -0.71 40.78
CA PHE A 11 -25.56 0.30 40.42
C PHE A 11 -25.21 1.80 40.38
N CYS A 12 -25.43 2.38 39.18
CA CYS A 12 -26.57 3.31 39.08
C CYS A 12 -27.00 3.52 37.63
N SER A 13 -28.28 3.27 37.42
CA SER A 13 -29.07 3.63 36.24
C SER A 13 -29.35 5.11 36.21
N GLY A 14 -29.35 5.72 35.03
CA GLY A 14 -29.85 7.06 34.83
C GLY A 14 -30.44 7.19 33.42
N CYS A 15 -31.76 7.10 33.36
CA CYS A 15 -32.61 7.27 32.18
C CYS A 15 -33.16 8.71 32.15
N SER A 16 -33.13 9.42 31.00
CA SER A 16 -34.10 10.48 30.66
C SER A 16 -33.95 10.86 29.19
N LYS A 17 -34.83 10.49 28.32
CA LYS A 17 -36.04 11.08 27.70
C LYS A 17 -35.81 12.40 26.97
N SER A 18 -35.87 12.30 25.63
CA SER A 18 -36.93 12.81 24.72
C SER A 18 -37.00 14.32 24.45
N SER A 19 -36.88 14.73 23.18
CA SER A 19 -37.94 15.55 22.57
C SER A 19 -37.78 15.68 21.04
N LYS A 20 -38.91 15.55 20.36
CA LYS A 20 -39.19 15.72 18.92
C LYS A 20 -39.33 17.20 18.55
N LYS A 21 -39.07 17.53 17.24
CA LYS A 21 -39.98 18.23 16.28
C LYS A 21 -39.12 18.73 15.11
N SER A 22 -39.41 18.36 13.94
CA SER A 22 -40.41 18.59 12.88
C SER A 22 -40.03 19.71 11.91
N ALA A 23 -39.87 19.27 10.65
CA ALA A 23 -40.33 19.79 9.40
C ALA A 23 -40.23 21.29 9.06
N ASP A 24 -39.67 21.62 7.89
CA ASP A 24 -40.46 22.28 6.86
C ASP A 24 -39.81 22.14 5.47
N GLN A 25 -40.69 22.25 4.50
CA GLN A 25 -40.68 21.96 3.09
C GLN A 25 -40.13 23.10 2.22
N SER A 26 -39.85 22.69 0.99
CA SER A 26 -39.99 23.41 -0.30
C SER A 26 -38.84 24.35 -0.68
N MET A 27 -38.27 24.30 -1.88
CA MET A 27 -38.93 24.60 -3.14
C MET A 27 -38.13 24.12 -4.34
N MET A 28 -38.81 23.57 -5.30
CA MET A 28 -38.39 23.32 -6.69
C MET A 28 -37.94 24.60 -7.40
N THR A 29 -36.95 24.50 -8.25
CA THR A 29 -36.99 25.18 -9.56
C THR A 29 -36.26 24.37 -10.63
N SER A 30 -36.98 24.10 -11.67
CA SER A 30 -36.68 23.46 -12.93
C SER A 30 -36.00 24.43 -13.90
N ALA A 31 -35.14 23.90 -14.75
CA ALA A 31 -34.89 24.20 -16.16
C ALA A 31 -33.43 24.02 -16.50
N LYS A 32 -32.90 23.47 -17.59
CA LYS A 32 -33.48 23.22 -18.92
C LYS A 32 -32.44 22.34 -19.66
N GLU A 33 -32.87 21.32 -20.33
CA GLU A 33 -32.14 20.57 -21.34
C GLU A 33 -31.58 21.47 -22.43
N THR A 34 -30.39 21.15 -22.91
CA THR A 34 -30.01 21.46 -24.29
C THR A 34 -29.15 20.30 -24.82
N THR A 35 -29.78 19.53 -25.66
CA THR A 35 -29.26 18.52 -26.55
C THR A 35 -28.35 19.15 -27.60
N ALA A 36 -27.17 18.63 -27.79
CA ALA A 36 -26.43 18.81 -29.03
C ALA A 36 -25.71 17.50 -29.37
N GLU A 37 -26.34 16.81 -30.29
CA GLU A 37 -25.85 15.71 -31.07
C GLU A 37 -24.65 16.16 -31.94
N LYS A 38 -23.51 15.44 -31.91
CA LYS A 38 -22.56 15.48 -33.02
C LYS A 38 -21.88 14.13 -33.22
N THR A 39 -22.27 13.53 -34.28
CA THR A 39 -21.74 12.47 -35.11
C THR A 39 -20.30 11.97 -34.84
N PHE A 40 -20.26 10.66 -34.71
CA PHE A 40 -19.17 9.70 -34.80
C PHE A 40 -18.51 9.70 -36.20
N SER A 41 -17.18 9.74 -36.23
CA SER A 41 -16.40 9.15 -37.30
C SER A 41 -15.16 8.49 -36.74
N ASP A 42 -15.14 7.18 -36.91
CA ASP A 42 -14.10 6.22 -36.63
C ASP A 42 -12.89 6.44 -37.54
N THR A 43 -11.68 6.45 -36.97
CA THR A 43 -10.47 5.81 -37.56
C THR A 43 -9.29 5.86 -36.56
N GLY A 44 -8.93 4.67 -36.07
CA GLY A 44 -7.55 4.14 -36.16
C GLY A 44 -6.49 4.49 -35.09
N LYS A 45 -6.21 3.48 -34.29
CA LYS A 45 -4.89 3.07 -33.78
C LYS A 45 -4.16 3.88 -32.68
N ASP A 46 -4.12 3.20 -31.54
CA ASP A 46 -2.97 2.93 -30.64
C ASP A 46 -1.99 4.06 -30.30
N SER A 47 -2.15 4.54 -29.08
CA SER A 47 -1.10 4.66 -28.06
C SER A 47 -1.74 5.29 -26.82
N ILE A 48 -2.05 4.48 -25.81
CA ILE A 48 -2.43 4.97 -24.50
C ILE A 48 -1.14 5.41 -23.81
N ALA A 49 -0.72 6.63 -24.09
CA ALA A 49 0.15 7.37 -23.20
C ALA A 49 -0.73 7.97 -22.12
N ASN A 50 -0.71 7.39 -20.92
CA ASN A 50 -1.30 8.02 -19.75
C ASN A 50 -0.49 9.27 -19.40
N ASN A 51 -0.86 10.39 -20.01
CA ASN A 51 -0.51 11.72 -19.53
C ASN A 51 -1.44 12.05 -18.36
N THR A 52 -1.05 11.65 -17.16
CA THR A 52 -1.54 12.32 -15.95
C THR A 52 -0.61 13.50 -15.71
N THR A 53 -0.94 14.64 -16.29
CA THR A 53 -0.33 15.92 -15.95
C THR A 53 -0.82 16.37 -14.58
N GLY A 54 -0.13 15.89 -13.52
CA GLY A 54 -0.09 16.52 -12.22
C GLY A 54 1.31 17.13 -12.09
N GLU A 55 1.40 18.42 -12.16
CA GLU A 55 2.64 19.17 -11.90
C GLU A 55 3.07 18.95 -10.46
N ASN A 56 3.88 17.91 -10.23
CA ASN A 56 4.88 17.88 -9.17
C ASN A 56 6.22 17.81 -9.90
N SER A 57 6.87 18.93 -10.10
CA SER A 57 8.28 18.96 -10.49
C SER A 57 9.07 18.43 -9.29
N THR A 58 9.23 17.12 -9.23
CA THR A 58 10.24 16.49 -8.39
C THR A 58 11.58 16.91 -8.93
N ASP A 59 12.47 17.37 -8.08
CA ASP A 59 13.86 17.71 -8.44
C ASP A 59 14.67 16.41 -8.71
N LEU A 60 13.95 15.28 -8.74
CA LEU A 60 14.47 13.98 -9.13
C LEU A 60 14.67 13.96 -10.66
N GLY A 61 15.78 13.40 -11.09
CA GLY A 61 16.01 13.08 -12.49
C GLY A 61 14.94 12.13 -13.05
N TYR A 62 15.24 11.43 -14.14
CA TYR A 62 14.30 10.47 -14.70
C TYR A 62 13.95 9.36 -13.70
N ILE A 63 12.68 8.95 -13.66
CA ILE A 63 12.22 7.76 -12.92
C ILE A 63 11.77 6.73 -13.94
N LYS A 64 12.31 5.51 -13.86
CA LYS A 64 11.97 4.41 -14.75
C LYS A 64 11.46 3.24 -13.93
N TYR A 65 10.24 2.80 -14.22
CA TYR A 65 9.61 1.63 -13.61
C TYR A 65 9.65 0.42 -14.54
N GLY A 66 9.68 -0.79 -13.97
CA GLY A 66 9.64 -2.02 -14.75
C GLY A 66 9.80 -3.28 -13.90
N ARG A 67 10.07 -4.40 -14.60
CA ARG A 67 10.40 -5.71 -14.04
C ARG A 67 11.69 -6.26 -14.66
N GLY A 68 12.51 -5.40 -15.26
CA GLY A 68 13.68 -5.78 -16.03
C GLY A 68 14.86 -6.25 -15.16
N ASN A 69 15.98 -6.50 -15.83
CA ASN A 69 17.18 -7.04 -15.22
C ASN A 69 17.76 -6.12 -14.12
N VAL A 70 18.30 -6.76 -13.10
CA VAL A 70 19.13 -6.17 -12.05
C VAL A 70 20.59 -6.36 -12.49
N PRO A 71 21.52 -5.45 -12.17
CA PRO A 71 22.95 -5.64 -12.46
C PRO A 71 23.48 -6.98 -11.98
N ASP A 72 24.32 -7.65 -12.77
CA ASP A 72 24.79 -9.02 -12.52
C ASP A 72 25.63 -9.19 -11.25
N ASP A 73 26.26 -8.12 -10.80
CA ASP A 73 27.07 -8.08 -9.57
C ASP A 73 26.22 -8.00 -8.30
N ILE A 74 24.92 -7.68 -8.40
CA ILE A 74 24.00 -7.66 -7.27
C ILE A 74 23.43 -9.06 -7.03
N LYS A 75 23.67 -9.59 -5.83
CA LYS A 75 23.10 -10.88 -5.41
C LYS A 75 21.79 -10.68 -4.66
N TYR A 76 20.75 -11.40 -5.09
CA TYR A 76 19.42 -11.35 -4.49
C TYR A 76 18.73 -12.71 -4.55
N SER A 77 17.62 -12.87 -3.83
CA SER A 77 16.78 -14.07 -3.80
C SER A 77 15.44 -13.78 -4.46
N GLY A 78 14.84 -14.80 -5.08
CA GLY A 78 13.51 -14.71 -5.70
C GLY A 78 13.53 -14.13 -7.11
N SER A 79 12.33 -13.91 -7.66
CA SER A 79 12.10 -13.31 -8.98
C SER A 79 11.69 -11.84 -8.83
N VAL A 80 12.19 -10.96 -9.69
CA VAL A 80 11.87 -9.52 -9.66
C VAL A 80 10.42 -9.31 -10.08
N VAL A 81 9.59 -8.78 -9.16
CA VAL A 81 8.19 -8.46 -9.39
C VAL A 81 7.95 -6.97 -9.64
N ALA A 82 8.82 -6.09 -9.11
CA ALA A 82 8.79 -4.66 -9.38
C ALA A 82 10.20 -4.07 -9.27
N LYS A 83 10.47 -3.03 -10.05
CA LYS A 83 11.73 -2.29 -10.06
C LYS A 83 11.50 -0.83 -10.36
N ALA A 84 12.28 0.06 -9.71
CA ALA A 84 12.41 1.47 -10.06
C ALA A 84 13.89 1.86 -10.14
N GLU A 85 14.21 2.71 -11.08
CA GLU A 85 15.53 3.34 -11.25
C GLU A 85 15.32 4.85 -11.30
N TRP A 86 16.11 5.59 -10.54
CA TRP A 86 16.04 7.07 -10.54
C TRP A 86 17.41 7.66 -10.20
N LYS A 87 17.52 8.96 -10.39
CA LYS A 87 18.70 9.73 -9.95
C LYS A 87 18.24 10.82 -8.99
N ASP A 88 18.94 10.95 -7.89
CA ASP A 88 18.71 11.94 -6.86
C ASP A 88 20.03 12.45 -6.28
N ARG A 89 19.98 13.18 -5.16
CA ARG A 89 21.16 13.72 -4.48
C ARG A 89 22.13 12.64 -3.97
N LEU A 90 21.63 11.42 -3.69
CA LEU A 90 22.45 10.29 -3.26
C LEU A 90 23.19 9.62 -4.42
N GLY A 91 22.75 9.83 -5.67
CA GLY A 91 23.35 9.26 -6.86
C GLY A 91 22.34 8.54 -7.75
N SER A 92 22.79 7.54 -8.50
CA SER A 92 21.92 6.66 -9.28
C SER A 92 21.40 5.55 -8.39
N ASN A 93 20.09 5.41 -8.31
CA ASN A 93 19.41 4.50 -7.42
C ASN A 93 18.75 3.36 -8.21
N ILE A 94 18.77 2.15 -7.66
CA ILE A 94 18.00 1.02 -8.11
C ILE A 94 17.30 0.37 -6.91
N LEU A 95 15.98 0.31 -6.98
CA LEU A 95 15.16 -0.40 -6.02
C LEU A 95 14.41 -1.50 -6.74
N PHE A 96 14.39 -2.69 -6.16
CA PHE A 96 13.59 -3.80 -6.70
C PHE A 96 13.02 -4.67 -5.60
N ILE A 97 11.85 -5.23 -5.90
CA ILE A 97 11.10 -6.13 -5.02
C ILE A 97 11.12 -7.49 -5.66
N THR A 98 11.38 -8.51 -4.87
CA THR A 98 11.41 -9.90 -5.32
C THR A 98 10.52 -10.79 -4.45
N GLU A 99 10.01 -11.85 -5.06
CA GLU A 99 9.28 -12.92 -4.39
C GLU A 99 9.92 -14.25 -4.70
N THR A 100 10.06 -15.11 -3.68
CA THR A 100 10.41 -16.51 -3.92
C THR A 100 9.22 -17.26 -4.49
N ASN A 101 9.47 -18.38 -5.15
CA ASN A 101 8.42 -19.36 -5.37
C ASN A 101 7.94 -19.87 -4.03
N GLU A 102 6.67 -20.25 -3.95
CA GLU A 102 6.16 -21.00 -2.81
C GLU A 102 6.94 -22.31 -2.69
N ASN A 103 7.49 -22.54 -1.50
CA ASN A 103 8.09 -23.81 -1.12
C ASN A 103 7.07 -24.58 -0.30
N SER A 104 6.50 -25.63 -0.87
CA SER A 104 5.52 -26.48 -0.23
C SER A 104 6.10 -27.89 0.03
N ASN A 105 5.81 -28.44 1.17
CA ASN A 105 5.97 -29.85 1.52
C ASN A 105 4.57 -30.50 1.73
N GLU A 106 4.51 -31.72 2.26
CA GLU A 106 3.24 -32.44 2.43
C GLU A 106 2.25 -31.70 3.37
N ASP A 107 2.78 -30.97 4.35
CA ASP A 107 1.98 -30.39 5.45
C ASP A 107 1.92 -28.87 5.43
N THR A 108 2.94 -28.19 4.90
CA THR A 108 3.07 -26.74 5.05
C THR A 108 3.64 -26.06 3.81
N ARG A 109 3.42 -24.75 3.73
CA ARG A 109 3.88 -23.83 2.68
C ARG A 109 4.68 -22.69 3.26
N SER A 110 5.67 -22.23 2.52
CA SER A 110 6.50 -21.07 2.92
C SER A 110 6.83 -20.21 1.71
N LYS A 111 6.86 -18.91 1.89
CA LYS A 111 7.24 -17.93 0.87
C LYS A 111 7.94 -16.73 1.49
N GLU A 112 8.85 -16.10 0.76
CA GLU A 112 9.56 -14.90 1.18
C GLU A 112 9.41 -13.78 0.14
N LEU A 113 9.36 -12.55 0.64
CA LEU A 113 9.38 -11.32 -0.13
C LEU A 113 10.55 -10.47 0.35
N PHE A 114 11.28 -9.90 -0.61
CA PHE A 114 12.39 -9.00 -0.33
C PHE A 114 12.22 -7.67 -1.04
N GLY A 115 12.72 -6.60 -0.42
CA GLY A 115 12.98 -5.32 -1.05
C GLY A 115 14.47 -4.99 -0.93
N TYR A 116 15.07 -4.55 -2.02
CA TYR A 116 16.48 -4.20 -2.10
C TYR A 116 16.63 -2.80 -2.68
N HIS A 117 17.44 -1.98 -2.06
CA HIS A 117 17.81 -0.68 -2.58
C HIS A 117 19.33 -0.54 -2.63
N TYR A 118 19.84 -0.19 -3.80
CA TYR A 118 21.25 0.06 -4.05
C TYR A 118 21.44 1.47 -4.62
N ILE A 119 22.58 2.07 -4.25
CA ILE A 119 23.10 3.26 -4.90
C ILE A 119 24.26 2.81 -5.79
N THR A 120 24.24 3.26 -7.04
CA THR A 120 25.24 2.96 -8.05
C THR A 120 26.11 4.20 -8.28
N ASP A 121 27.41 4.03 -8.16
CA ASP A 121 28.43 5.04 -8.48
C ASP A 121 29.58 4.44 -9.29
N ASN A 122 30.67 5.20 -9.47
CA ASN A 122 31.85 4.73 -10.22
C ASN A 122 32.60 3.56 -9.53
N SER A 123 32.34 3.29 -8.26
CA SER A 123 32.93 2.21 -7.49
C SER A 123 32.09 0.92 -7.54
N GLY A 124 30.87 0.99 -8.06
CA GLY A 124 29.95 -0.14 -8.18
C GLY A 124 28.62 0.07 -7.46
N ASN A 125 27.97 -1.04 -7.10
CA ASN A 125 26.67 -1.05 -6.44
C ASN A 125 26.82 -1.22 -4.92
N THR A 126 26.37 -0.22 -4.14
CA THR A 126 26.37 -0.25 -2.67
C THR A 126 24.94 -0.42 -2.17
N GLN A 127 24.70 -1.48 -1.37
CA GLN A 127 23.39 -1.70 -0.76
C GLN A 127 23.10 -0.63 0.30
N LEU A 128 22.02 0.13 0.09
CA LEU A 128 21.56 1.12 1.04
C LEU A 128 20.74 0.47 2.16
N TRP A 129 19.75 -0.36 1.76
CA TRP A 129 18.96 -1.17 2.67
C TRP A 129 18.43 -2.44 2.00
N LYS A 130 18.02 -3.37 2.85
CA LYS A 130 17.31 -4.60 2.49
C LYS A 130 16.19 -4.83 3.48
N ILE A 131 15.02 -5.25 2.99
CA ILE A 131 13.96 -5.83 3.83
C ILE A 131 13.75 -7.29 3.44
N ASN A 132 13.29 -8.08 4.40
CA ASN A 132 12.79 -9.42 4.19
C ASN A 132 11.53 -9.59 5.05
N ASP A 133 10.47 -10.09 4.43
CA ASP A 133 9.28 -10.56 5.12
C ASP A 133 8.92 -11.97 4.62
N PHE A 134 8.20 -12.73 5.42
CA PHE A 134 7.95 -14.13 5.12
C PHE A 134 6.66 -14.63 5.76
N VAL A 135 6.08 -15.66 5.14
CA VAL A 135 5.14 -16.59 5.76
C VAL A 135 5.82 -17.95 5.77
N LYS A 136 5.92 -18.58 6.94
CA LYS A 136 6.58 -19.87 7.12
C LYS A 136 5.63 -20.89 7.73
N ASP A 137 5.81 -22.15 7.31
CA ASP A 137 5.14 -23.32 7.86
C ASP A 137 3.61 -23.16 7.94
N CYS A 138 3.03 -22.51 6.90
CA CYS A 138 1.59 -22.32 6.80
C CYS A 138 0.90 -23.65 6.42
N PRO A 139 0.02 -24.20 7.25
CA PRO A 139 -0.66 -25.47 6.97
C PRO A 139 -1.91 -25.32 6.08
N VAL A 140 -2.23 -24.11 5.66
CA VAL A 140 -3.41 -23.75 4.86
C VAL A 140 -2.98 -22.88 3.67
N ASP A 141 -3.89 -22.12 3.08
CA ASP A 141 -3.55 -21.25 1.96
C ASP A 141 -2.65 -20.10 2.40
N LEU A 142 -1.61 -19.87 1.59
CA LEU A 142 -0.60 -18.86 1.83
C LEU A 142 -0.72 -17.75 0.81
N THR A 143 -0.75 -16.51 1.28
CA THR A 143 -0.55 -15.31 0.47
C THR A 143 0.69 -14.57 0.98
N LEU A 144 1.58 -14.18 0.07
CA LEU A 144 2.63 -13.19 0.29
C LEU A 144 2.99 -12.60 -1.07
N GLU A 145 2.45 -11.42 -1.38
CA GLU A 145 2.48 -10.86 -2.72
C GLU A 145 2.67 -9.35 -2.71
N TYR A 146 3.55 -8.86 -3.58
CA TYR A 146 3.64 -7.45 -3.92
C TYR A 146 2.32 -7.00 -4.55
N ILE A 147 1.79 -5.86 -4.12
CA ILE A 147 0.58 -5.26 -4.72
C ILE A 147 1.01 -4.49 -5.97
N ASP A 148 0.55 -4.96 -7.13
CA ASP A 148 0.94 -4.40 -8.42
C ASP A 148 0.68 -2.88 -8.50
N ARG A 149 1.62 -2.14 -9.12
CA ARG A 149 1.61 -0.69 -9.27
C ARG A 149 1.66 0.12 -7.97
N SER A 150 1.96 -0.52 -6.84
CA SER A 150 2.11 0.20 -5.57
C SER A 150 3.50 0.81 -5.37
N LEU A 151 4.49 0.44 -6.19
CA LEU A 151 5.83 1.03 -6.14
C LEU A 151 5.79 2.45 -6.71
N ALA A 152 6.20 3.43 -5.91
CA ALA A 152 6.36 4.82 -6.33
C ALA A 152 7.64 5.43 -5.75
N ILE A 153 8.21 6.39 -6.49
CA ILE A 153 9.32 7.23 -6.07
C ILE A 153 8.83 8.68 -6.09
N THR A 154 9.08 9.40 -5.03
CA THR A 154 8.65 10.79 -4.83
C THR A 154 9.79 11.62 -4.24
N ASP A 155 9.64 12.93 -4.20
CA ASP A 155 10.43 13.89 -3.42
C ASP A 155 9.42 14.85 -2.78
N LEU A 156 8.81 14.38 -1.67
CA LEU A 156 7.65 15.03 -1.07
C LEU A 156 8.04 16.28 -0.29
N ASP A 157 9.17 16.24 0.39
CA ASP A 157 9.69 17.35 1.18
C ASP A 157 10.66 18.25 0.38
N LYS A 158 10.89 17.90 -0.90
CA LYS A 158 11.72 18.66 -1.87
C LYS A 158 13.18 18.84 -1.42
N ASN A 159 13.70 17.83 -0.72
CA ASN A 159 15.09 17.84 -0.27
C ASN A 159 16.07 17.27 -1.32
N GLY A 160 15.56 16.82 -2.47
CA GLY A 160 16.33 16.24 -3.57
C GLY A 160 16.80 14.80 -3.31
N MET A 161 16.21 14.11 -2.33
CA MET A 161 16.35 12.67 -2.11
C MET A 161 15.02 11.98 -2.40
N GLY A 162 15.06 10.84 -3.10
CA GLY A 162 13.85 10.12 -3.46
C GLY A 162 13.32 9.28 -2.30
N GLU A 163 12.06 9.53 -1.88
CA GLU A 163 11.35 8.55 -1.08
C GLU A 163 10.84 7.43 -1.97
N SER A 164 11.05 6.20 -1.52
CA SER A 164 10.48 5.01 -2.14
C SER A 164 9.33 4.48 -1.29
N ILE A 165 8.24 4.06 -1.93
CA ILE A 165 7.08 3.47 -1.27
C ILE A 165 6.58 2.27 -2.07
N PHE A 166 6.18 1.19 -1.38
CA PHE A 166 5.50 0.03 -1.98
C PHE A 166 4.66 -0.71 -0.95
N LEU A 167 3.69 -1.48 -1.44
CA LEU A 167 2.79 -2.26 -0.61
C LEU A 167 2.85 -3.74 -1.00
N TYR A 168 2.60 -4.59 -0.02
CA TYR A 168 2.40 -6.02 -0.18
C TYR A 168 1.37 -6.55 0.81
N LYS A 169 0.77 -7.68 0.49
CA LYS A 169 -0.20 -8.37 1.32
C LYS A 169 0.32 -9.74 1.73
N MET A 170 -0.16 -10.24 2.87
CA MET A 170 0.25 -11.54 3.41
C MET A 170 -0.83 -12.17 4.26
N SER A 171 -0.92 -13.49 4.21
CA SER A 171 -1.79 -14.27 5.10
C SER A 171 -1.39 -15.74 5.12
N CYS A 172 -1.86 -16.43 6.14
CA CYS A 172 -1.90 -17.88 6.23
C CYS A 172 -3.28 -18.22 6.78
N LYS A 173 -4.25 -18.54 5.91
CA LYS A 173 -5.66 -18.69 6.26
C LYS A 173 -6.35 -19.76 5.39
N GLY A 174 -7.31 -20.47 5.98
CA GLY A 174 -8.13 -21.46 5.28
C GLY A 174 -9.59 -21.04 5.14
N ASP A 175 -9.88 -19.74 5.32
CA ASP A 175 -11.21 -19.16 5.26
C ASP A 175 -11.22 -17.87 4.44
N VAL A 176 -12.42 -17.32 4.23
CA VAL A 176 -12.63 -16.03 3.57
C VAL A 176 -12.55 -14.91 4.62
N SER A 177 -11.33 -14.50 4.94
CA SER A 177 -11.04 -13.34 5.80
C SER A 177 -10.09 -12.37 5.07
N ALA A 178 -9.96 -11.15 5.57
CA ALA A 178 -9.08 -10.16 4.98
C ALA A 178 -7.61 -10.54 5.09
N ASP A 179 -6.81 -10.24 4.07
CA ASP A 179 -5.35 -10.32 4.14
C ASP A 179 -4.77 -9.19 4.99
N ASP A 180 -3.67 -9.45 5.69
CA ASP A 180 -2.83 -8.39 6.22
C ASP A 180 -2.16 -7.62 5.09
N MET A 181 -2.04 -6.31 5.25
CA MET A 181 -1.35 -5.44 4.30
C MET A 181 -0.26 -4.64 5.00
N LYS A 182 0.85 -4.48 4.32
CA LYS A 182 1.97 -3.65 4.78
C LYS A 182 2.35 -2.65 3.69
N LEU A 183 2.51 -1.40 4.11
CA LEU A 183 3.13 -0.35 3.33
C LEU A 183 4.50 -0.07 3.93
N ILE A 184 5.51 -0.06 3.08
CA ILE A 184 6.89 0.27 3.43
C ILE A 184 7.28 1.51 2.66
N MET A 185 7.80 2.50 3.36
CA MET A 185 8.36 3.72 2.80
C MET A 185 9.78 3.92 3.34
N HIS A 186 10.70 4.37 2.50
CA HIS A 186 12.04 4.77 2.90
C HIS A 186 12.42 6.08 2.26
N GLU A 187 13.13 6.90 3.02
CA GLU A 187 14.01 7.95 2.55
C GLU A 187 15.40 7.68 3.08
N ASP A 188 16.41 7.58 2.22
CA ASP A 188 17.75 7.10 2.58
C ASP A 188 17.64 5.79 3.39
N LYS A 189 18.17 5.74 4.60
CA LYS A 189 18.10 4.59 5.53
C LYS A 189 16.91 4.63 6.48
N ASN A 190 16.16 5.74 6.50
CA ASN A 190 15.03 5.88 7.39
C ASN A 190 13.84 5.09 6.85
N LYS A 191 13.28 4.24 7.69
CA LYS A 191 12.14 3.39 7.36
C LYS A 191 10.89 3.88 8.06
N TYR A 192 9.80 3.94 7.31
CA TYR A 192 8.46 4.25 7.78
C TYR A 192 7.53 3.12 7.35
N ALA A 193 6.53 2.78 8.16
CA ALA A 193 5.63 1.69 7.81
C ALA A 193 4.19 1.93 8.28
N ILE A 194 3.25 1.42 7.49
CA ILE A 194 1.85 1.22 7.90
C ILE A 194 1.57 -0.27 7.83
N ARG A 195 0.85 -0.79 8.82
CA ARG A 195 0.44 -2.20 8.90
C ARG A 195 -1.04 -2.28 9.28
N GLY A 196 -1.70 -3.32 8.83
CA GLY A 196 -3.10 -3.59 9.17
C GLY A 196 -3.67 -4.66 8.27
N SER A 197 -4.99 -4.75 8.22
CA SER A 197 -5.74 -5.66 7.36
C SER A 197 -6.44 -4.90 6.23
N MET A 198 -6.70 -5.58 5.13
CA MET A 198 -7.45 -5.04 4.00
C MET A 198 -8.95 -4.93 4.29
N ASP A 199 -9.64 -4.03 3.59
CA ASP A 199 -11.11 -4.07 3.53
C ASP A 199 -11.50 -5.22 2.61
N LEU A 200 -12.27 -6.20 3.10
CA LEU A 200 -12.73 -7.34 2.31
C LEU A 200 -14.13 -7.09 1.76
N LYS A 201 -14.30 -7.27 0.46
CA LYS A 201 -15.58 -7.19 -0.24
C LYS A 201 -15.88 -8.47 -0.99
N MET A 202 -17.15 -8.87 -1.01
CA MET A 202 -17.65 -9.97 -1.84
C MET A 202 -18.83 -9.46 -2.68
N ASN A 203 -18.75 -9.62 -4.00
CA ASN A 203 -19.77 -9.16 -4.94
C ASN A 203 -20.14 -7.68 -4.72
N GLY A 204 -19.15 -6.84 -4.38
CA GLY A 204 -19.33 -5.42 -4.11
C GLY A 204 -19.86 -5.05 -2.72
N GLN A 205 -20.22 -6.03 -1.89
CA GLN A 205 -20.65 -5.81 -0.50
C GLN A 205 -19.45 -5.92 0.46
N GLU A 206 -19.35 -5.01 1.43
CA GLU A 206 -18.33 -5.06 2.47
C GLU A 206 -18.63 -6.22 3.42
N LEU A 207 -17.70 -7.18 3.54
CA LEU A 207 -17.74 -8.28 4.49
C LEU A 207 -16.98 -7.95 5.76
N GLU A 208 -15.80 -7.35 5.60
CA GLU A 208 -14.91 -7.02 6.70
C GLU A 208 -14.29 -5.65 6.45
N LYS A 209 -14.26 -4.84 7.51
CA LYS A 209 -13.59 -3.55 7.51
C LYS A 209 -12.15 -3.72 7.97
N GLY A 210 -11.23 -3.31 7.12
CA GLY A 210 -9.80 -3.37 7.42
C GLY A 210 -9.37 -2.41 8.52
N SER A 211 -8.17 -2.63 8.99
CA SER A 211 -7.49 -1.84 10.01
C SER A 211 -6.26 -1.13 9.46
N MET A 212 -5.81 -0.06 10.12
CA MET A 212 -4.59 0.65 9.78
C MET A 212 -3.88 1.15 11.03
N LYS A 213 -2.61 0.79 11.18
CA LYS A 213 -1.74 1.25 12.26
C LYS A 213 -0.46 1.85 11.66
N THR A 214 -0.18 3.10 11.97
CA THR A 214 1.06 3.80 11.58
C THR A 214 2.19 3.50 12.56
N ASP A 215 3.40 3.36 12.04
CA ASP A 215 4.61 3.20 12.85
C ASP A 215 5.01 4.54 13.48
N PRO A 216 5.51 4.57 14.73
CA PRO A 216 5.99 5.80 15.40
C PRO A 216 7.13 6.52 14.67
N SER A 217 7.81 5.87 13.72
CA SER A 217 8.82 6.53 12.89
C SER A 217 8.27 7.74 12.12
N PHE A 218 7.00 7.74 11.76
CA PHE A 218 6.34 8.87 11.12
C PHE A 218 6.22 10.12 12.02
N ASP A 219 6.29 9.97 13.34
CA ASP A 219 6.18 11.11 14.28
C ASP A 219 7.37 12.08 14.15
N LYS A 220 8.48 11.62 13.57
CA LYS A 220 9.71 12.39 13.34
C LYS A 220 9.96 12.72 11.87
N ALA A 221 9.11 12.23 10.98
CA ALA A 221 9.19 12.47 9.55
C ALA A 221 8.54 13.80 9.16
N PRO A 222 8.86 14.37 7.98
CA PRO A 222 8.05 15.40 7.36
C PRO A 222 6.57 14.96 7.30
N PRO A 223 5.61 15.83 7.64
CA PRO A 223 4.18 15.44 7.70
C PRO A 223 3.63 14.94 6.37
N GLU A 224 4.21 15.38 5.24
CA GLU A 224 3.88 14.97 3.88
C GLU A 224 4.07 13.46 3.67
N PHE A 225 5.03 12.85 4.37
CA PHE A 225 5.31 11.41 4.27
C PHE A 225 4.12 10.59 4.77
N LEU A 226 3.60 10.91 5.95
CA LEU A 226 2.45 10.21 6.52
C LEU A 226 1.18 10.47 5.71
N GLU A 227 0.98 11.70 5.24
CA GLU A 227 -0.17 12.05 4.40
C GLU A 227 -0.16 11.23 3.10
N TYR A 228 0.98 11.20 2.41
CA TYR A 228 1.13 10.42 1.18
C TYR A 228 0.99 8.92 1.43
N ALA A 229 1.63 8.38 2.48
CA ALA A 229 1.52 6.98 2.83
C ALA A 229 0.07 6.55 3.11
N ARG A 230 -0.71 7.36 3.84
CA ARG A 230 -2.14 7.13 4.07
C ARG A 230 -2.96 7.17 2.77
N LYS A 231 -2.64 8.09 1.86
CA LYS A 231 -3.27 8.14 0.54
C LYS A 231 -3.00 6.85 -0.24
N GLN A 232 -1.76 6.39 -0.29
CA GLN A 232 -1.40 5.13 -0.95
C GLN A 232 -2.09 3.93 -0.29
N TRP A 233 -2.10 3.84 1.03
CA TRP A 233 -2.84 2.82 1.76
C TRP A 233 -4.31 2.75 1.33
N ASN A 234 -4.99 3.90 1.27
CA ASN A 234 -6.41 3.98 0.91
C ASN A 234 -6.71 3.58 -0.55
N ILE A 235 -5.74 3.74 -1.46
CA ILE A 235 -5.88 3.30 -2.86
C ILE A 235 -5.89 1.76 -2.94
N PHE A 236 -5.04 1.09 -2.15
CA PHE A 236 -4.77 -0.34 -2.31
C PHE A 236 -5.43 -1.24 -1.26
N LYS A 237 -6.07 -0.70 -0.25
CA LYS A 237 -6.57 -1.45 0.91
C LYS A 237 -7.78 -2.35 0.67
N THR A 238 -8.38 -2.35 -0.52
CA THR A 238 -9.60 -3.12 -0.79
C THR A 238 -9.28 -4.39 -1.56
N GLU A 239 -9.67 -5.52 -0.99
CA GLU A 239 -9.66 -6.83 -1.63
C GLU A 239 -11.08 -7.23 -2.03
N ASN A 240 -11.26 -7.71 -3.28
CA ASN A 240 -12.52 -8.19 -3.80
C ASN A 240 -12.42 -9.70 -4.05
N VAL A 241 -13.37 -10.46 -3.51
CA VAL A 241 -13.49 -11.91 -3.73
C VAL A 241 -14.83 -12.25 -4.37
N GLY A 242 -14.90 -13.35 -5.12
CA GLY A 242 -16.17 -13.85 -5.70
C GLY A 242 -16.64 -13.13 -6.96
N ASN A 243 -15.71 -12.63 -7.81
CA ASN A 243 -16.03 -12.17 -9.18
C ASN A 243 -15.87 -13.30 -10.18
#